data_3c090fda6a18bb5726a648e9f1af2038
#
_entry.id   3c090fda6a18bb5726a648e9f1af2038
#
_cell.length_a   1.000
_cell.length_b   1.000
_cell.length_c   1.000
_cell.angle_alpha   90.00
_cell.angle_beta   90.00
_cell.angle_gamma   90.00
#
_symmetry.space_group_name_H-M   'P 1'
#
loop_
_entity.id
_entity.type
_entity.pdbx_description
1 polymer ?
#
loop_
_entity_poly.entity_id
_entity_poly.type
_entity_poly.pdbx_seq_one_letter_code
_entity_poly.pdbx_strand_id
1 'polypeptide(L)'
;MEFPCFTHNVRGKEMKLGFTTLFVAVLMFTTDTLEAAECSIEITAGDNLAYNMSEIALPSTCEEVVVTFKHLGSLPAAVMGHNFVVAKSSDLQPIQNDANKVGMAGDWLLAGDDRVIISSKIIGGGESTEIVLRPEWLKASDEYSFFCTVMSHSVVMRGSIK
;
A
#
# COMPACT_ATOMS: atom_id res chain seq x y z
N MET A 1 104.17 -16.29 0.34
CA MET A 1 103.39 -17.51 0.68
C MET A 1 101.98 -17.36 0.09
N GLU A 2 101.78 -17.92 -1.07
CA GLU A 2 100.54 -17.88 -1.82
C GLU A 2 99.70 -19.12 -1.50
N PHE A 3 98.40 -18.90 -1.21
CA PHE A 3 97.44 -20.00 -1.15
C PHE A 3 96.38 -19.81 -2.23
N PRO A 4 96.05 -20.86 -3.02
CA PRO A 4 95.20 -20.75 -4.15
C PRO A 4 93.70 -20.70 -3.76
N CYS A 5 92.96 -19.91 -4.48
CA CYS A 5 91.57 -19.73 -4.40
C CYS A 5 90.87 -20.92 -5.10
N PHE A 6 90.04 -21.70 -4.36
CA PHE A 6 89.20 -22.78 -4.91
C PHE A 6 87.83 -22.22 -5.28
N THR A 7 87.54 -22.11 -6.57
CA THR A 7 86.21 -21.75 -7.05
C THR A 7 85.32 -23.01 -7.14
N HIS A 8 84.31 -23.10 -6.31
CA HIS A 8 83.23 -24.08 -6.44
C HIS A 8 82.14 -23.50 -7.28
N ASN A 9 81.97 -24.07 -8.47
CA ASN A 9 80.88 -23.80 -9.36
C ASN A 9 79.66 -24.64 -8.96
N VAL A 10 78.67 -24.01 -8.28
CA VAL A 10 77.40 -24.62 -7.94
C VAL A 10 76.38 -24.24 -9.02
N ARG A 11 76.09 -25.17 -9.88
CA ARG A 11 75.07 -25.09 -10.93
C ARG A 11 73.71 -25.11 -10.28
N GLY A 12 73.11 -23.92 -10.01
CA GLY A 12 71.75 -23.77 -9.51
C GLY A 12 70.74 -24.19 -10.59
N LYS A 13 69.98 -25.22 -10.25
CA LYS A 13 68.85 -25.69 -11.04
C LYS A 13 67.68 -24.78 -10.80
N GLU A 14 67.35 -23.93 -11.79
CA GLU A 14 66.18 -23.07 -11.74
C GLU A 14 64.87 -23.90 -11.70
N MET A 15 64.22 -23.94 -10.57
CA MET A 15 62.94 -24.55 -10.38
C MET A 15 61.90 -23.49 -10.74
N LYS A 16 61.30 -23.58 -11.95
CA LYS A 16 60.19 -22.75 -12.41
C LYS A 16 58.96 -23.14 -11.62
N LEU A 17 58.63 -22.35 -10.60
CA LEU A 17 57.41 -22.44 -9.83
C LEU A 17 56.27 -21.85 -10.71
N GLY A 18 55.49 -22.71 -11.35
CA GLY A 18 54.31 -22.32 -12.09
C GLY A 18 53.22 -21.79 -11.11
N PHE A 19 53.05 -20.48 -11.12
CA PHE A 19 51.92 -19.84 -10.41
C PHE A 19 50.64 -20.11 -11.21
N THR A 20 49.92 -21.17 -10.87
CA THR A 20 48.59 -21.41 -11.42
C THR A 20 47.61 -20.49 -10.66
N THR A 21 47.27 -19.38 -11.30
CA THR A 21 46.27 -18.45 -10.79
C THR A 21 44.90 -19.11 -10.92
N LEU A 22 44.39 -19.63 -9.81
CA LEU A 22 43.03 -20.15 -9.70
C LEU A 22 42.06 -18.94 -9.68
N PHE A 23 41.46 -18.65 -10.82
CA PHE A 23 40.38 -17.66 -10.92
C PHE A 23 39.13 -18.26 -10.28
N VAL A 24 38.87 -17.93 -8.99
CA VAL A 24 37.59 -18.23 -8.33
C VAL A 24 36.58 -17.19 -8.84
N ALA A 25 35.77 -17.59 -9.80
CA ALA A 25 34.61 -16.82 -10.22
C ALA A 25 33.57 -16.82 -9.07
N VAL A 26 33.54 -15.79 -8.27
CA VAL A 26 32.46 -15.57 -7.29
C VAL A 26 31.20 -15.18 -8.09
N LEU A 27 30.31 -16.15 -8.33
CA LEU A 27 28.96 -15.87 -8.79
C LEU A 27 28.21 -15.13 -7.68
N MET A 28 28.10 -13.82 -7.80
CA MET A 28 27.18 -13.01 -6.99
C MET A 28 25.75 -13.36 -7.42
N PHE A 29 25.11 -14.27 -6.70
CA PHE A 29 23.65 -14.42 -6.78
C PHE A 29 23.04 -13.17 -6.15
N THR A 30 22.59 -12.23 -6.98
CA THR A 30 21.65 -11.20 -6.54
C THR A 30 20.33 -11.90 -6.27
N THR A 31 20.01 -12.13 -5.00
CA THR A 31 18.66 -12.50 -4.60
C THR A 31 17.81 -11.25 -4.79
N ASP A 32 17.09 -11.15 -5.91
CA ASP A 32 15.94 -10.25 -6.00
C ASP A 32 14.95 -10.72 -4.93
N THR A 33 14.93 -10.03 -3.80
CA THR A 33 13.83 -10.15 -2.84
C THR A 33 12.61 -9.57 -3.55
N LEU A 34 11.75 -10.43 -4.06
CA LEU A 34 10.42 -10.05 -4.49
C LEU A 34 9.70 -9.55 -3.23
N GLU A 35 9.65 -8.23 -3.06
CA GLU A 35 8.88 -7.62 -1.99
C GLU A 35 7.41 -7.98 -2.23
N ALA A 36 6.87 -8.81 -1.36
CA ALA A 36 5.47 -9.18 -1.43
C ALA A 36 4.65 -7.89 -1.29
N ALA A 37 3.83 -7.58 -2.27
CA ALA A 37 2.97 -6.40 -2.22
C ALA A 37 2.17 -6.44 -0.91
N GLU A 38 2.27 -5.38 -0.11
CA GLU A 38 1.51 -5.28 1.13
C GLU A 38 0.03 -5.13 0.79
N CYS A 39 -0.78 -6.13 1.17
CA CYS A 39 -2.22 -6.14 0.92
C CYS A 39 -2.98 -5.34 1.99
N SER A 40 -2.45 -4.18 2.35
CA SER A 40 -3.08 -3.26 3.30
C SER A 40 -2.92 -1.81 2.85
N ILE A 41 -3.93 -0.99 3.15
CA ILE A 41 -3.94 0.45 2.84
C ILE A 41 -4.44 1.20 4.07
N GLU A 42 -3.69 2.20 4.49
CA GLU A 42 -4.13 3.10 5.55
C GLU A 42 -4.72 4.38 4.96
N ILE A 43 -5.98 4.66 5.28
CA ILE A 43 -6.70 5.88 4.94
C ILE A 43 -6.91 6.67 6.22
N THR A 44 -6.59 7.94 6.21
CA THR A 44 -6.82 8.81 7.35
C THR A 44 -7.71 10.00 7.00
N ALA A 45 -8.47 10.47 7.98
CA ALA A 45 -9.19 11.73 7.93
C ALA A 45 -8.97 12.47 9.26
N GLY A 46 -9.35 13.72 9.34
CA GLY A 46 -9.27 14.50 10.58
C GLY A 46 -10.51 15.34 10.79
N ASP A 47 -10.41 16.39 11.61
CA ASP A 47 -11.49 17.37 11.82
C ASP A 47 -11.63 18.32 10.61
N ASN A 48 -11.31 17.83 9.42
CA ASN A 48 -11.45 18.51 8.15
C ASN A 48 -12.15 17.56 7.15
N LEU A 49 -12.67 18.11 6.06
CA LEU A 49 -13.42 17.36 5.05
C LEU A 49 -12.49 16.78 3.98
N ALA A 50 -11.47 16.03 4.39
CA ALA A 50 -10.49 15.47 3.46
C ALA A 50 -9.95 14.12 3.96
N TYR A 51 -9.76 13.19 3.03
CA TYR A 51 -8.88 12.05 3.23
C TYR A 51 -7.43 12.45 2.97
N ASN A 52 -6.48 11.68 3.51
CA ASN A 52 -5.04 11.87 3.28
C ASN A 52 -4.60 11.63 1.84
N MET A 53 -5.46 11.01 1.03
CA MET A 53 -5.17 10.72 -0.39
C MET A 53 -6.43 10.88 -1.24
N SER A 54 -6.22 11.18 -2.52
CA SER A 54 -7.28 11.33 -3.53
C SER A 54 -7.32 10.17 -4.54
N GLU A 55 -6.36 9.25 -4.47
CA GLU A 55 -6.30 8.08 -5.33
C GLU A 55 -5.76 6.87 -4.55
N ILE A 56 -6.37 5.72 -4.76
CA ILE A 56 -5.94 4.42 -4.24
C ILE A 56 -5.61 3.53 -5.43
N ALA A 57 -4.37 3.05 -5.51
CA ALA A 57 -3.97 2.00 -6.43
C ALA A 57 -4.08 0.64 -5.72
N LEU A 58 -4.96 -0.24 -6.20
CA LEU A 58 -5.09 -1.58 -5.63
C LEU A 58 -4.00 -2.50 -6.17
N PRO A 59 -3.26 -3.20 -5.29
CA PRO A 59 -2.28 -4.18 -5.75
C PRO A 59 -2.99 -5.33 -6.48
N SER A 60 -2.62 -5.57 -7.75
CA SER A 60 -3.24 -6.61 -8.59
C SER A 60 -2.93 -8.04 -8.13
N THR A 61 -1.97 -8.21 -7.24
CA THR A 61 -1.55 -9.49 -6.67
C THR A 61 -2.33 -9.89 -5.41
N CYS A 62 -3.15 -8.97 -4.86
CA CYS A 62 -3.90 -9.20 -3.63
C CYS A 62 -5.31 -9.72 -3.94
N GLU A 63 -5.71 -10.82 -3.32
CA GLU A 63 -7.10 -11.31 -3.35
C GLU A 63 -8.00 -10.46 -2.44
N GLU A 64 -7.43 -10.00 -1.32
CA GLU A 64 -8.07 -9.13 -0.34
C GLU A 64 -7.14 -7.99 0.02
N VAL A 65 -7.68 -6.79 0.13
CA VAL A 65 -6.96 -5.60 0.61
C VAL A 65 -7.65 -5.11 1.88
N VAL A 66 -6.91 -5.12 2.99
CA VAL A 66 -7.39 -4.56 4.25
C VAL A 66 -7.24 -3.05 4.20
N VAL A 67 -8.37 -2.34 4.28
CA VAL A 67 -8.38 -0.88 4.38
C VAL A 67 -8.57 -0.51 5.85
N THR A 68 -7.53 0.02 6.46
CA THR A 68 -7.58 0.58 7.82
C THR A 68 -7.93 2.06 7.72
N PHE A 69 -9.14 2.42 8.16
CA PHE A 69 -9.59 3.82 8.18
C PHE A 69 -9.46 4.39 9.58
N LYS A 70 -8.74 5.52 9.73
CA LYS A 70 -8.47 6.19 11.02
C LYS A 70 -8.92 7.64 11.01
N HIS A 71 -9.51 8.10 12.11
CA HIS A 71 -9.82 9.51 12.33
C HIS A 71 -8.77 10.13 13.26
N LEU A 72 -7.92 10.99 12.71
CA LEU A 72 -6.81 11.63 13.45
C LEU A 72 -7.20 12.91 14.18
N GLY A 73 -8.46 13.35 14.06
CA GLY A 73 -8.99 14.51 14.75
C GLY A 73 -9.37 14.21 16.19
N SER A 74 -10.07 15.15 16.83
CA SER A 74 -10.50 15.08 18.21
C SER A 74 -12.02 15.24 18.40
N LEU A 75 -12.75 15.63 17.35
CA LEU A 75 -14.17 15.86 17.43
C LEU A 75 -14.97 14.54 17.39
N PRO A 76 -16.04 14.44 18.19
CA PRO A 76 -16.84 13.22 18.21
C PRO A 76 -17.57 12.97 16.87
N ALA A 77 -17.92 11.71 16.61
CA ALA A 77 -18.58 11.29 15.37
C ALA A 77 -19.87 12.08 15.05
N ALA A 78 -20.60 12.52 16.06
CA ALA A 78 -21.82 13.32 15.89
C ALA A 78 -21.55 14.75 15.37
N VAL A 79 -20.31 15.24 15.45
CA VAL A 79 -19.91 16.61 15.04
C VAL A 79 -19.10 16.57 13.74
N MET A 80 -18.11 15.69 13.66
CA MET A 80 -17.19 15.56 12.53
C MET A 80 -16.91 14.07 12.22
N GLY A 81 -17.96 13.27 12.21
CA GLY A 81 -17.83 11.86 11.86
C GLY A 81 -17.56 11.66 10.38
N HIS A 82 -16.80 10.61 10.07
CA HIS A 82 -16.51 10.19 8.70
C HIS A 82 -16.71 8.70 8.54
N ASN A 83 -17.16 8.30 7.36
CA ASN A 83 -17.12 6.92 6.90
C ASN A 83 -16.30 6.82 5.60
N PHE A 84 -16.01 5.58 5.22
CA PHE A 84 -15.35 5.24 3.96
C PHE A 84 -16.28 4.33 3.17
N VAL A 85 -16.75 4.79 2.03
CA VAL A 85 -17.69 4.08 1.16
C VAL A 85 -17.06 3.93 -0.20
N VAL A 86 -17.17 2.75 -0.80
CA VAL A 86 -16.72 2.46 -2.17
C VAL A 86 -17.93 2.10 -3.03
N ALA A 87 -18.03 2.74 -4.18
CA ALA A 87 -19.04 2.48 -5.19
C ALA A 87 -18.52 2.83 -6.60
N LYS A 88 -19.30 2.51 -7.63
CA LYS A 88 -19.03 3.09 -8.96
C LYS A 88 -19.10 4.59 -8.90
N SER A 89 -18.22 5.27 -9.64
CA SER A 89 -18.19 6.73 -9.69
C SER A 89 -19.52 7.34 -10.18
N SER A 90 -20.24 6.63 -11.04
CA SER A 90 -21.59 7.03 -11.51
C SER A 90 -22.64 7.02 -10.40
N ASP A 91 -22.46 6.19 -9.37
CA ASP A 91 -23.45 5.99 -8.31
C ASP A 91 -23.19 6.87 -7.08
N LEU A 92 -22.03 7.56 -7.02
CA LEU A 92 -21.67 8.42 -5.90
C LEU A 92 -22.77 9.43 -5.56
N GLN A 93 -23.22 10.22 -6.54
CA GLN A 93 -24.23 11.25 -6.29
C GLN A 93 -25.62 10.67 -5.94
N PRO A 94 -26.12 9.63 -6.63
CA PRO A 94 -27.32 8.91 -6.19
C PRO A 94 -27.24 8.37 -4.75
N ILE A 95 -26.14 7.72 -4.38
CA ILE A 95 -25.94 7.21 -3.01
C ILE A 95 -25.93 8.36 -2.01
N GLN A 96 -25.21 9.47 -2.30
CA GLN A 96 -25.20 10.64 -1.44
C GLN A 96 -26.60 11.25 -1.22
N ASN A 97 -27.40 11.30 -2.29
CA ASN A 97 -28.78 11.83 -2.21
C ASN A 97 -29.66 10.97 -1.28
N ASP A 98 -29.49 9.63 -1.35
CA ASP A 98 -30.24 8.72 -0.48
C ASP A 98 -29.69 8.77 0.96
N ALA A 99 -28.37 8.88 1.14
CA ALA A 99 -27.73 9.08 2.44
C ALA A 99 -28.28 10.32 3.17
N ASN A 100 -28.48 11.42 2.44
CA ASN A 100 -29.04 12.65 3.00
C ASN A 100 -30.50 12.49 3.45
N LYS A 101 -31.31 11.64 2.78
CA LYS A 101 -32.68 11.34 3.19
C LYS A 101 -32.72 10.47 4.45
N VAL A 102 -31.79 9.50 4.52
CA VAL A 102 -31.65 8.60 5.68
C VAL A 102 -31.12 9.38 6.89
N GLY A 103 -30.15 10.25 6.69
CA GLY A 103 -29.57 11.10 7.71
C GLY A 103 -28.90 10.33 8.84
N MET A 104 -28.73 10.99 9.98
CA MET A 104 -28.08 10.42 11.17
C MET A 104 -28.77 9.16 11.71
N ALA A 105 -30.11 9.06 11.59
CA ALA A 105 -30.86 7.93 12.11
C ALA A 105 -30.54 6.60 11.41
N GLY A 106 -29.97 6.66 10.18
CA GLY A 106 -29.52 5.50 9.43
C GLY A 106 -28.04 5.59 9.06
N ASP A 107 -27.25 6.21 9.92
CA ASP A 107 -25.78 6.30 9.76
C ASP A 107 -25.33 6.88 8.41
N TRP A 108 -26.13 7.80 7.85
CA TRP A 108 -25.85 8.44 6.56
C TRP A 108 -25.57 7.46 5.43
N LEU A 109 -26.19 6.26 5.46
CA LEU A 109 -26.11 5.27 4.41
C LEU A 109 -27.38 4.43 4.37
N LEU A 110 -27.94 4.25 3.16
CA LEU A 110 -29.11 3.40 3.01
C LEU A 110 -28.70 1.93 3.24
N ALA A 111 -29.32 1.29 4.23
CA ALA A 111 -29.02 -0.11 4.52
C ALA A 111 -29.39 -1.02 3.36
N GLY A 112 -28.47 -1.91 2.97
CA GLY A 112 -28.67 -2.87 1.86
C GLY A 112 -28.68 -2.23 0.47
N ASP A 113 -28.05 -1.08 0.30
CA ASP A 113 -27.89 -0.45 -1.02
C ASP A 113 -26.92 -1.25 -1.90
N ASP A 114 -27.45 -1.94 -2.91
CA ASP A 114 -26.69 -2.80 -3.83
C ASP A 114 -25.63 -2.03 -4.67
N ARG A 115 -25.68 -0.69 -4.69
CA ARG A 115 -24.68 0.16 -5.35
C ARG A 115 -23.40 0.28 -4.52
N VAL A 116 -23.48 0.05 -3.21
CA VAL A 116 -22.35 0.12 -2.29
C VAL A 116 -21.59 -1.20 -2.31
N ILE A 117 -20.31 -1.14 -2.70
CA ILE A 117 -19.44 -2.32 -2.74
C ILE A 117 -18.96 -2.66 -1.33
N ILE A 118 -18.43 -1.68 -0.62
CA ILE A 118 -18.07 -1.76 0.81
C ILE A 118 -18.34 -0.44 1.50
N SER A 119 -18.56 -0.51 2.81
CA SER A 119 -18.63 0.68 3.66
C SER A 119 -18.08 0.41 5.06
N SER A 120 -17.46 1.41 5.64
CA SER A 120 -17.12 1.41 7.06
C SER A 120 -18.29 1.92 7.91
N LYS A 121 -18.23 1.67 9.21
CA LYS A 121 -19.00 2.45 10.18
C LYS A 121 -18.52 3.92 10.16
N ILE A 122 -19.34 4.83 10.71
CA ILE A 122 -18.89 6.20 10.99
C ILE A 122 -17.95 6.16 12.19
N ILE A 123 -16.83 6.86 12.09
CA ILE A 123 -15.85 7.02 13.16
C ILE A 123 -15.63 8.51 13.46
N GLY A 124 -15.32 8.80 14.73
CA GLY A 124 -14.95 10.12 15.23
C GLY A 124 -13.49 10.17 15.66
N GLY A 125 -13.09 11.31 16.22
CA GLY A 125 -11.72 11.59 16.63
C GLY A 125 -11.09 10.49 17.49
N GLY A 126 -9.92 10.03 17.10
CA GLY A 126 -9.16 8.96 17.76
C GLY A 126 -9.65 7.54 17.49
N GLU A 127 -10.73 7.36 16.74
CA GLU A 127 -11.26 6.04 16.40
C GLU A 127 -10.66 5.50 15.11
N SER A 128 -10.74 4.17 14.96
CA SER A 128 -10.36 3.44 13.74
C SER A 128 -11.33 2.30 13.44
N THR A 129 -11.33 1.86 12.20
CA THR A 129 -12.07 0.69 11.72
C THR A 129 -11.35 0.06 10.55
N GLU A 130 -11.60 -1.23 10.35
CA GLU A 130 -11.06 -1.99 9.23
C GLU A 130 -12.19 -2.53 8.37
N ILE A 131 -11.95 -2.55 7.08
CA ILE A 131 -12.85 -3.12 6.07
C ILE A 131 -12.00 -3.86 5.04
N VAL A 132 -12.56 -4.88 4.43
CA VAL A 132 -11.89 -5.67 3.39
C VAL A 132 -12.48 -5.31 2.03
N LEU A 133 -11.61 -4.91 1.11
CA LEU A 133 -11.93 -4.70 -0.29
C LEU A 133 -11.32 -5.84 -1.11
N ARG A 134 -12.12 -6.51 -1.91
CA ARG A 134 -11.63 -7.51 -2.86
C ARG A 134 -11.56 -6.89 -4.25
N PRO A 135 -10.38 -6.84 -4.88
CA PRO A 135 -10.23 -6.30 -6.23
C PRO A 135 -11.15 -6.97 -7.26
N GLU A 136 -11.49 -8.25 -7.10
CA GLU A 136 -12.40 -9.00 -7.97
C GLU A 136 -13.84 -8.43 -8.01
N TRP A 137 -14.25 -7.66 -7.00
CA TRP A 137 -15.54 -6.98 -6.98
C TRP A 137 -15.58 -5.77 -7.91
N LEU A 138 -14.39 -5.29 -8.34
CA LEU A 138 -14.25 -4.12 -9.20
C LEU A 138 -14.04 -4.59 -10.65
N LYS A 139 -14.98 -4.27 -11.53
CA LYS A 139 -14.84 -4.59 -12.95
C LYS A 139 -13.93 -3.58 -13.63
N ALA A 140 -12.94 -4.05 -14.38
CA ALA A 140 -11.97 -3.20 -15.08
C ALA A 140 -12.60 -2.21 -16.09
N SER A 141 -13.85 -2.46 -16.51
CA SER A 141 -14.59 -1.57 -17.41
C SER A 141 -15.24 -0.36 -16.73
N ASP A 142 -15.29 -0.36 -15.40
CA ASP A 142 -15.99 0.65 -14.62
C ASP A 142 -14.99 1.54 -13.87
N GLU A 143 -15.39 2.76 -13.56
CA GLU A 143 -14.64 3.66 -12.68
C GLU A 143 -15.21 3.60 -11.27
N TYR A 144 -14.34 3.61 -10.27
CA TYR A 144 -14.72 3.52 -8.86
C TYR A 144 -14.23 4.71 -8.07
N SER A 145 -15.04 5.12 -7.10
CA SER A 145 -14.72 6.17 -6.15
C SER A 145 -14.83 5.67 -4.72
N PHE A 146 -14.00 6.21 -3.85
CA PHE A 146 -14.23 6.16 -2.41
C PHE A 146 -14.65 7.56 -1.93
N PHE A 147 -15.56 7.61 -0.96
CA PHE A 147 -16.12 8.88 -0.49
C PHE A 147 -16.75 8.76 0.90
N CYS A 148 -16.98 9.91 1.56
CA CYS A 148 -17.69 10.01 2.82
C CYS A 148 -19.13 10.48 2.56
N THR A 149 -20.12 9.75 3.09
CA THR A 149 -21.55 10.10 2.90
C THR A 149 -22.12 11.00 3.99
N VAL A 150 -21.40 11.18 5.09
CA VAL A 150 -21.86 11.98 6.23
C VAL A 150 -22.11 13.42 5.80
N MET A 151 -23.31 13.95 6.06
CA MET A 151 -23.67 15.36 5.84
C MET A 151 -23.22 15.96 4.49
N SER A 152 -23.27 15.17 3.42
CA SER A 152 -22.80 15.59 2.08
C SER A 152 -21.29 15.84 1.96
N HIS A 153 -20.47 15.26 2.83
CA HIS A 153 -19.02 15.40 2.78
C HIS A 153 -18.42 14.94 1.43
N SER A 154 -19.09 14.04 0.70
CA SER A 154 -18.66 13.55 -0.62
C SER A 154 -18.44 14.65 -1.67
N VAL A 155 -18.94 15.85 -1.46
CA VAL A 155 -18.68 16.99 -2.34
C VAL A 155 -17.19 17.29 -2.46
N VAL A 156 -16.46 17.17 -1.35
CA VAL A 156 -15.01 17.41 -1.25
C VAL A 156 -14.23 16.21 -0.75
N MET A 157 -14.83 15.35 0.08
CA MET A 157 -14.18 14.21 0.70
C MET A 157 -14.41 12.94 -0.12
N ARG A 158 -13.62 12.81 -1.19
CA ARG A 158 -13.67 11.69 -2.15
C ARG A 158 -12.35 11.50 -2.89
N GLY A 159 -12.18 10.32 -3.49
CA GLY A 159 -11.08 9.98 -4.37
C GLY A 159 -11.44 8.86 -5.33
N SER A 160 -10.50 8.46 -6.17
CA SER A 160 -10.63 7.39 -7.17
C SER A 160 -9.91 6.11 -6.75
N ILE A 161 -10.39 4.97 -7.25
CA ILE A 161 -9.69 3.69 -7.16
C ILE A 161 -9.21 3.31 -8.56
N LYS A 162 -7.93 2.86 -8.65
CA LYS A 162 -7.25 2.45 -9.89
C LYS A 162 -6.85 0.99 -9.84
#